data_90cbe1dd9dca0be3301f254908174718
#
_entry.id   90cbe1dd9dca0be3301f254908174718
#
_cell.length_a   1.000
_cell.length_b   1.000
_cell.length_c   1.000
_cell.angle_alpha   90.00
_cell.angle_beta   90.00
_cell.angle_gamma   90.00
#
_symmetry.space_group_name_H-M   'P 1'
#
loop_
_entity.id
_entity.type
_entity.pdbx_description
1 polymer ?
#
loop_
_entity_poly.entity_id
_entity_poly.type
_entity_poly.pdbx_seq_one_letter_code
_entity_poly.pdbx_strand_id
1 'polypeptide(L)'
;MSGEVGSFQAQIRKKARYVNEALCTGCGACAEKCPTEVPDRFNVDLGKRKAIYKYFPQGIPSTYCIDAEHCRQLGQGKKCGVCAKVCQAKAIDYEQKEQLLTLDVGAVILASGYEVFDPSVIPEYGYGRIDNVVTALEFERLLSASGPTAGHLDRPSELALRAEIAELDKELTRAGRQLQQLEEKHGKRTADFLAQVKGGTAGENPDAERWVSLGEKAQALGDKLGPMKKLEAAAHAAKKLAFIQCVGSRDFRFNRFCSSYCCMHSVKEAMIAHEHDNAVTSSIFCMDLRAVGRGFEEYKLRGGHHSNIQYIRGRVAEITEDQARNPVVWYESTTSRQVQHEPFDLVVLATACVPSVGIAKLAEVMGVELNEHGFFWTDPLIPLDTTRPGIFVCGCAQGPMDIPESVAQASSAAARAAELVAPAKKAAAATGS
;
A
#
# COMPACT_ATOMS: atom_id res chain seq x y z
N MET A 1 -20.11 -10.30 -20.76
CA MET A 1 -19.61 -11.58 -21.30
C MET A 1 -20.79 -12.35 -21.89
N SER A 2 -20.65 -12.99 -23.07
CA SER A 2 -21.65 -13.76 -23.75
C SER A 2 -21.10 -15.14 -24.20
N GLY A 3 -21.94 -16.00 -24.75
CA GLY A 3 -21.55 -17.34 -25.20
C GLY A 3 -21.66 -18.41 -24.12
N GLU A 4 -21.24 -19.64 -24.49
CA GLU A 4 -21.34 -20.85 -23.69
C GLU A 4 -19.96 -21.48 -23.48
N VAL A 5 -19.90 -22.53 -22.65
CA VAL A 5 -18.68 -23.29 -22.41
C VAL A 5 -18.00 -23.73 -23.71
N GLY A 6 -16.72 -23.48 -23.82
CA GLY A 6 -15.91 -23.73 -25.03
C GLY A 6 -15.94 -22.60 -26.08
N SER A 7 -16.88 -21.64 -25.98
CA SER A 7 -17.07 -20.57 -26.98
C SER A 7 -17.58 -19.27 -26.33
N PHE A 8 -16.86 -18.75 -25.39
CA PHE A 8 -17.19 -17.47 -24.77
C PHE A 8 -16.64 -16.29 -25.57
N GLN A 9 -17.35 -15.16 -25.52
CA GLN A 9 -16.88 -13.88 -26.01
C GLN A 9 -16.82 -12.88 -24.86
N ALA A 10 -15.60 -12.40 -24.55
CA ALA A 10 -15.31 -11.46 -23.50
C ALA A 10 -14.98 -10.08 -24.07
N GLN A 11 -15.66 -9.05 -23.61
CA GLN A 11 -15.31 -7.65 -23.90
C GLN A 11 -14.48 -7.08 -22.76
N ILE A 12 -13.28 -6.58 -23.09
CA ILE A 12 -12.33 -6.02 -22.14
C ILE A 12 -12.08 -4.55 -22.48
N ARG A 13 -12.28 -3.66 -21.51
CA ARG A 13 -11.93 -2.25 -21.63
C ARG A 13 -10.45 -2.05 -21.23
N LYS A 14 -9.58 -1.84 -22.22
CA LYS A 14 -8.17 -1.45 -22.01
C LYS A 14 -8.11 0.06 -21.81
N LYS A 15 -7.88 0.50 -20.57
CA LYS A 15 -7.73 1.92 -20.23
C LYS A 15 -6.48 2.52 -20.88
N ALA A 16 -6.53 3.83 -21.21
CA ALA A 16 -5.37 4.54 -21.71
C ALA A 16 -4.27 4.62 -20.64
N ARG A 17 -3.04 4.30 -21.01
CA ARG A 17 -1.84 4.47 -20.15
C ARG A 17 -1.13 5.79 -20.41
N TYR A 18 -1.46 6.46 -21.54
CA TYR A 18 -0.82 7.68 -22.04
C TYR A 18 0.69 7.51 -22.30
N VAL A 19 1.13 6.26 -22.39
CA VAL A 19 2.48 5.83 -22.74
C VAL A 19 2.37 4.67 -23.72
N ASN A 20 3.01 4.76 -24.87
CA ASN A 20 3.06 3.70 -25.85
C ASN A 20 3.96 2.57 -25.33
N GLU A 21 3.37 1.41 -25.06
CA GLU A 21 4.05 0.24 -24.48
C GLU A 21 5.15 -0.32 -25.39
N ALA A 22 4.96 -0.24 -26.71
CA ALA A 22 5.95 -0.75 -27.67
C ALA A 22 7.21 0.14 -27.80
N LEU A 23 7.07 1.43 -27.49
CA LEU A 23 8.18 2.39 -27.55
C LEU A 23 8.86 2.61 -26.20
N CYS A 24 8.16 2.39 -25.09
CA CYS A 24 8.67 2.66 -23.75
C CYS A 24 9.76 1.67 -23.34
N THR A 25 10.98 2.18 -23.10
CA THR A 25 12.12 1.38 -22.63
C THR A 25 12.19 1.20 -21.12
N GLY A 26 11.27 1.80 -20.37
CA GLY A 26 11.25 1.72 -18.91
C GLY A 26 12.35 2.47 -18.17
N CYS A 27 13.07 3.40 -18.81
CA CYS A 27 14.28 4.06 -18.31
C CYS A 27 14.09 4.99 -17.09
N GLY A 28 12.88 5.48 -16.82
CA GLY A 28 12.58 6.29 -15.62
C GLY A 28 12.76 7.81 -15.76
N ALA A 29 13.41 8.34 -16.80
CA ALA A 29 13.68 9.77 -16.96
C ALA A 29 12.42 10.65 -16.86
N CYS A 30 11.28 10.16 -17.35
CA CYS A 30 9.99 10.84 -17.27
C CYS A 30 9.47 10.99 -15.84
N ALA A 31 9.64 9.97 -14.99
CA ALA A 31 9.23 9.99 -13.58
C ALA A 31 10.15 10.91 -12.76
N GLU A 32 11.47 10.81 -12.97
CA GLU A 32 12.45 11.65 -12.27
C GLU A 32 12.14 13.15 -12.43
N LYS A 33 11.77 13.59 -13.63
CA LYS A 33 11.49 15.01 -13.93
C LYS A 33 10.03 15.41 -13.72
N CYS A 34 9.14 14.48 -13.35
CA CYS A 34 7.73 14.82 -13.11
C CYS A 34 7.58 15.70 -11.86
N PRO A 35 6.93 16.88 -11.98
CA PRO A 35 6.78 17.82 -10.87
C PRO A 35 5.62 17.46 -9.92
N THR A 36 4.80 16.45 -10.25
CA THR A 36 3.61 16.06 -9.48
C THR A 36 3.89 14.82 -8.67
N GLU A 37 3.66 14.90 -7.38
CA GLU A 37 3.70 13.80 -6.43
C GLU A 37 2.30 13.47 -5.94
N VAL A 38 2.01 12.19 -5.77
CA VAL A 38 0.75 11.64 -5.27
C VAL A 38 1.04 10.51 -4.31
N PRO A 39 0.11 10.13 -3.42
CA PRO A 39 0.27 8.95 -2.57
C PRO A 39 0.59 7.70 -3.38
N ASP A 40 1.45 6.85 -2.86
CA ASP A 40 1.85 5.59 -3.52
C ASP A 40 1.01 4.42 -3.03
N ARG A 41 -0.03 4.09 -3.75
CA ARG A 41 -0.95 2.99 -3.41
C ARG A 41 -0.27 1.62 -3.34
N PHE A 42 0.82 1.39 -4.07
CA PHE A 42 1.57 0.15 -3.95
C PHE A 42 2.25 0.03 -2.58
N ASN A 43 2.67 1.16 -2.02
CA ASN A 43 3.19 1.25 -0.66
C ASN A 43 2.12 1.61 0.38
N VAL A 44 0.83 1.30 0.09
CA VAL A 44 -0.33 1.57 0.97
C VAL A 44 -0.34 3.00 1.53
N ASP A 45 -0.02 3.95 0.65
CA ASP A 45 0.05 5.39 0.90
C ASP A 45 1.10 5.85 1.94
N LEU A 46 1.99 4.95 2.41
CA LEU A 46 3.10 5.29 3.31
C LEU A 46 4.20 6.14 2.65
N GLY A 47 4.16 6.30 1.34
CA GLY A 47 5.10 7.10 0.57
C GLY A 47 4.42 7.84 -0.57
N LYS A 48 5.22 8.59 -1.34
CA LYS A 48 4.75 9.32 -2.52
C LYS A 48 5.39 8.77 -3.79
N ARG A 49 4.62 8.69 -4.87
CA ARG A 49 5.07 8.41 -6.23
C ARG A 49 4.83 9.60 -7.15
N LYS A 50 5.45 9.59 -8.30
CA LYS A 50 5.16 10.60 -9.34
C LYS A 50 3.86 10.27 -10.08
N ALA A 51 3.22 11.30 -10.67
CA ALA A 51 2.03 11.10 -11.50
C ALA A 51 2.32 10.29 -12.79
N ILE A 52 3.57 10.19 -13.25
CA ILE A 52 4.01 9.20 -14.22
C ILE A 52 4.87 8.16 -13.50
N TYR A 53 4.48 6.89 -13.54
CA TYR A 53 5.01 5.86 -12.65
C TYR A 53 4.95 4.46 -13.26
N LYS A 54 5.67 3.52 -12.68
CA LYS A 54 5.39 2.08 -12.73
C LYS A 54 4.62 1.69 -11.47
N TYR A 55 3.64 0.81 -11.58
CA TYR A 55 2.88 0.38 -10.42
C TYR A 55 3.79 -0.31 -9.39
N PHE A 56 4.65 -1.22 -9.87
CA PHE A 56 5.70 -1.77 -9.04
C PHE A 56 6.93 -2.15 -9.91
N PRO A 57 8.16 -2.20 -9.33
CA PRO A 57 9.41 -2.31 -10.12
C PRO A 57 9.49 -3.53 -11.03
N GLN A 58 9.02 -4.70 -10.56
CA GLN A 58 9.08 -5.98 -11.28
C GLN A 58 7.84 -6.25 -12.17
N GLY A 59 6.90 -5.30 -12.25
CA GLY A 59 5.68 -5.45 -13.04
C GLY A 59 5.94 -5.61 -14.53
N ILE A 60 5.17 -6.49 -15.17
CA ILE A 60 5.20 -6.72 -16.62
C ILE A 60 3.86 -6.24 -17.22
N PRO A 61 3.91 -5.44 -18.30
CA PRO A 61 5.08 -4.90 -18.99
C PRO A 61 5.82 -3.87 -18.14
N SER A 62 7.18 -3.86 -18.21
CA SER A 62 8.03 -2.93 -17.48
C SER A 62 7.99 -1.51 -18.10
N THR A 63 6.79 -0.98 -18.29
CA THR A 63 6.54 0.32 -18.91
C THR A 63 5.88 1.28 -17.92
N TYR A 64 6.04 2.57 -18.16
CA TYR A 64 5.38 3.60 -17.36
C TYR A 64 3.91 3.78 -17.75
N CYS A 65 3.14 4.39 -16.86
CA CYS A 65 1.81 4.90 -17.12
C CYS A 65 1.63 6.27 -16.47
N ILE A 66 0.67 7.05 -16.96
CA ILE A 66 0.35 8.36 -16.38
C ILE A 66 -0.96 8.23 -15.60
N ASP A 67 -0.94 8.66 -14.35
CA ASP A 67 -2.12 8.90 -13.54
C ASP A 67 -2.82 10.15 -14.08
N ALA A 68 -3.84 9.94 -14.90
CA ALA A 68 -4.50 11.02 -15.63
C ALA A 68 -5.18 12.02 -14.70
N GLU A 69 -5.74 11.55 -13.59
CA GLU A 69 -6.47 12.37 -12.64
C GLU A 69 -5.57 13.43 -11.98
N HIS A 70 -4.36 13.02 -11.59
CA HIS A 70 -3.40 13.88 -10.89
C HIS A 70 -2.41 14.57 -11.83
N CYS A 71 -2.34 14.16 -13.10
CA CYS A 71 -1.44 14.75 -14.07
C CYS A 71 -1.81 16.20 -14.38
N ARG A 72 -0.83 17.13 -14.29
CA ARG A 72 -1.05 18.54 -14.62
C ARG A 72 -1.55 18.76 -16.06
N GLN A 73 -1.06 17.95 -17.00
CA GLN A 73 -1.43 18.06 -18.42
C GLN A 73 -2.81 17.47 -18.69
N LEU A 74 -3.15 16.31 -18.12
CA LEU A 74 -4.38 15.57 -18.41
C LEU A 74 -5.54 15.98 -17.49
N GLY A 75 -5.33 15.91 -16.17
CA GLY A 75 -6.41 16.10 -15.19
C GLY A 75 -6.58 17.54 -14.71
N GLN A 76 -5.49 18.32 -14.60
CA GLN A 76 -5.55 19.68 -14.06
C GLN A 76 -5.66 20.76 -15.14
N GLY A 77 -5.68 20.41 -16.43
CA GLY A 77 -5.77 21.37 -17.55
C GLY A 77 -4.61 22.38 -17.65
N LYS A 78 -3.49 22.13 -16.94
CA LYS A 78 -2.32 23.00 -16.93
C LYS A 78 -1.32 22.56 -18.00
N LYS A 79 -0.79 23.49 -18.80
CA LYS A 79 0.29 23.18 -19.75
C LYS A 79 1.52 22.66 -18.99
N CYS A 80 1.93 21.43 -19.23
CA CYS A 80 3.09 20.81 -18.63
C CYS A 80 4.01 20.17 -19.70
N GLY A 81 3.78 18.94 -20.11
CA GLY A 81 4.56 18.25 -21.15
C GLY A 81 5.99 17.90 -20.80
N VAL A 82 6.42 17.97 -19.53
CA VAL A 82 7.80 17.70 -19.11
C VAL A 82 8.22 16.26 -19.47
N CYS A 83 7.39 15.27 -19.15
CA CYS A 83 7.68 13.86 -19.44
C CYS A 83 7.84 13.58 -20.95
N ALA A 84 7.04 14.24 -21.80
CA ALA A 84 7.18 14.11 -23.25
C ALA A 84 8.50 14.72 -23.76
N LYS A 85 8.94 15.86 -23.20
CA LYS A 85 10.18 16.53 -23.58
C LYS A 85 11.43 15.73 -23.26
N VAL A 86 11.43 15.00 -22.13
CA VAL A 86 12.60 14.22 -21.69
C VAL A 86 12.59 12.78 -22.21
N CYS A 87 11.49 12.32 -22.81
CA CYS A 87 11.37 10.97 -23.33
C CYS A 87 12.10 10.82 -24.67
N GLN A 88 13.30 10.25 -24.65
CA GLN A 88 14.09 9.98 -25.87
C GLN A 88 13.39 9.01 -26.83
N ALA A 89 12.67 8.01 -26.29
CA ALA A 89 11.89 7.05 -27.07
C ALA A 89 10.58 7.61 -27.63
N LYS A 90 10.24 8.86 -27.31
CA LYS A 90 8.98 9.52 -27.73
C LYS A 90 7.72 8.68 -27.45
N ALA A 91 7.73 7.94 -26.34
CA ALA A 91 6.66 7.02 -25.97
C ALA A 91 5.44 7.71 -25.32
N ILE A 92 5.51 9.00 -24.98
CA ILE A 92 4.40 9.72 -24.31
C ILE A 92 3.36 10.13 -25.36
N ASP A 93 2.11 9.70 -25.12
CA ASP A 93 0.97 10.00 -26.00
C ASP A 93 -0.22 10.43 -25.13
N TYR A 94 -0.46 11.74 -25.04
CA TYR A 94 -1.57 12.31 -24.27
C TYR A 94 -2.94 12.14 -24.95
N GLU A 95 -2.97 11.82 -26.24
CA GLU A 95 -4.19 11.63 -27.03
C GLU A 95 -4.66 10.16 -27.00
N GLN A 96 -3.92 9.29 -26.35
CA GLN A 96 -4.26 7.86 -26.22
C GLN A 96 -5.65 7.71 -25.60
N LYS A 97 -6.51 6.90 -26.26
CA LYS A 97 -7.86 6.62 -25.79
C LYS A 97 -7.97 5.19 -25.29
N GLU A 98 -8.98 4.95 -24.48
CA GLU A 98 -9.36 3.59 -24.11
C GLU A 98 -9.76 2.76 -25.35
N GLN A 99 -9.54 1.48 -25.28
CA GLN A 99 -9.87 0.52 -26.34
C GLN A 99 -10.80 -0.55 -25.79
N LEU A 100 -11.82 -0.91 -26.57
CA LEU A 100 -12.66 -2.06 -26.28
C LEU A 100 -12.15 -3.24 -27.11
N LEU A 101 -11.64 -4.26 -26.42
CA LEU A 101 -11.15 -5.50 -27.03
C LEU A 101 -12.21 -6.58 -26.89
N THR A 102 -12.46 -7.32 -27.96
CA THR A 102 -13.31 -8.52 -27.94
C THR A 102 -12.42 -9.74 -28.10
N LEU A 103 -12.49 -10.65 -27.13
CA LEU A 103 -11.71 -11.89 -27.11
C LEU A 103 -12.65 -13.09 -27.15
N ASP A 104 -12.38 -14.04 -28.06
CA ASP A 104 -13.00 -15.33 -28.07
C ASP A 104 -12.16 -16.31 -27.24
N VAL A 105 -12.78 -16.90 -26.21
CA VAL A 105 -12.08 -17.75 -25.23
C VAL A 105 -12.89 -19.00 -24.94
N GLY A 106 -12.24 -20.16 -24.78
CA GLY A 106 -12.89 -21.43 -24.48
C GLY A 106 -13.29 -21.60 -23.01
N ALA A 107 -12.56 -20.95 -22.10
CA ALA A 107 -12.82 -20.99 -20.67
C ALA A 107 -12.36 -19.69 -20.00
N VAL A 108 -12.83 -19.44 -18.78
CA VAL A 108 -12.43 -18.27 -17.96
C VAL A 108 -12.00 -18.76 -16.58
N ILE A 109 -10.90 -18.19 -16.06
CA ILE A 109 -10.44 -18.41 -14.70
C ILE A 109 -10.52 -17.08 -13.94
N LEU A 110 -11.30 -17.06 -12.87
CA LEU A 110 -11.46 -15.90 -11.98
C LEU A 110 -10.40 -15.95 -10.87
N ALA A 111 -9.48 -15.00 -10.88
CA ALA A 111 -8.39 -14.88 -9.92
C ALA A 111 -8.26 -13.41 -9.44
N SER A 112 -9.40 -12.82 -9.01
CA SER A 112 -9.49 -11.40 -8.65
C SER A 112 -8.84 -11.05 -7.33
N GLY A 113 -8.34 -12.04 -6.58
CA GLY A 113 -7.71 -11.83 -5.29
C GLY A 113 -8.69 -11.38 -4.20
N TYR A 114 -8.19 -10.56 -3.26
CA TYR A 114 -8.91 -10.09 -2.08
C TYR A 114 -8.53 -8.65 -1.75
N GLU A 115 -9.26 -8.06 -0.81
CA GLU A 115 -8.90 -6.80 -0.15
C GLU A 115 -8.61 -7.02 1.33
N VAL A 116 -7.90 -6.08 1.91
CA VAL A 116 -7.62 -6.03 3.35
C VAL A 116 -8.81 -5.34 4.04
N PHE A 117 -9.30 -5.93 5.13
CA PHE A 117 -10.34 -5.31 5.95
C PHE A 117 -9.85 -3.98 6.52
N ASP A 118 -10.69 -2.95 6.43
CA ASP A 118 -10.39 -1.63 6.98
C ASP A 118 -10.59 -1.63 8.51
N PRO A 119 -9.52 -1.57 9.32
CA PRO A 119 -9.63 -1.59 10.76
C PRO A 119 -10.09 -0.27 11.37
N SER A 120 -10.26 0.81 10.61
CA SER A 120 -10.77 2.10 11.10
C SER A 120 -12.19 2.00 11.66
N VAL A 121 -12.94 0.98 11.23
CA VAL A 121 -14.29 0.68 11.76
C VAL A 121 -14.27 0.04 13.16
N ILE A 122 -13.08 -0.25 13.70
CA ILE A 122 -12.86 -0.74 15.07
C ILE A 122 -12.09 0.34 15.85
N PRO A 123 -12.78 1.36 16.37
CA PRO A 123 -12.12 2.51 17.00
C PRO A 123 -11.29 2.15 18.23
N GLU A 124 -11.60 1.01 18.87
CA GLU A 124 -10.87 0.49 20.03
C GLU A 124 -9.41 0.17 19.70
N TYR A 125 -9.09 -0.18 18.45
CA TYR A 125 -7.72 -0.49 18.04
C TYR A 125 -6.89 0.72 17.61
N GLY A 126 -7.50 1.91 17.55
CA GLY A 126 -6.76 3.16 17.36
C GLY A 126 -6.18 3.40 15.97
N TYR A 127 -6.43 2.53 14.98
CA TYR A 127 -5.97 2.70 13.61
C TYR A 127 -6.47 4.02 13.00
N GLY A 128 -5.57 4.76 12.35
CA GLY A 128 -5.85 6.09 11.81
C GLY A 128 -5.91 7.22 12.86
N ARG A 129 -5.85 6.89 14.17
CA ARG A 129 -5.80 7.85 15.30
C ARG A 129 -4.45 7.82 16.02
N ILE A 130 -3.85 6.66 16.15
CA ILE A 130 -2.53 6.45 16.76
C ILE A 130 -1.57 6.11 15.63
N ASP A 131 -0.62 6.99 15.36
CA ASP A 131 0.28 6.87 14.18
C ASP A 131 1.05 5.55 14.16
N ASN A 132 1.44 5.03 15.32
CA ASN A 132 2.20 3.79 15.46
C ASN A 132 1.32 2.53 15.56
N VAL A 133 0.08 2.59 15.04
CA VAL A 133 -0.78 1.44 14.81
C VAL A 133 -0.98 1.28 13.31
N VAL A 134 -0.48 0.20 12.75
CA VAL A 134 -0.48 -0.09 11.31
C VAL A 134 -1.16 -1.42 11.01
N THR A 135 -1.58 -1.64 9.78
CA THR A 135 -1.99 -2.97 9.29
C THR A 135 -0.76 -3.84 9.00
N ALA A 136 -0.94 -5.16 8.94
CA ALA A 136 0.11 -6.09 8.54
C ALA A 136 0.64 -5.78 7.12
N LEU A 137 -0.21 -5.35 6.18
CA LEU A 137 0.21 -4.96 4.85
C LEU A 137 1.09 -3.69 4.86
N GLU A 138 0.76 -2.70 5.68
CA GLU A 138 1.61 -1.51 5.88
C GLU A 138 2.96 -1.90 6.50
N PHE A 139 2.94 -2.77 7.50
CA PHE A 139 4.16 -3.25 8.15
C PHE A 139 5.05 -4.04 7.19
N GLU A 140 4.50 -4.89 6.33
CA GLU A 140 5.26 -5.57 5.28
C GLU A 140 5.93 -4.57 4.33
N ARG A 141 5.28 -3.44 4.01
CA ARG A 141 5.89 -2.39 3.19
C ARG A 141 7.01 -1.65 3.92
N LEU A 142 6.90 -1.46 5.23
CA LEU A 142 7.99 -0.92 6.04
C LEU A 142 9.20 -1.89 6.10
N LEU A 143 8.96 -3.20 6.20
CA LEU A 143 10.03 -4.22 6.20
C LEU A 143 10.71 -4.38 4.84
N SER A 144 10.06 -3.99 3.75
CA SER A 144 10.58 -4.25 2.40
C SER A 144 11.70 -3.28 2.03
N ALA A 145 12.80 -3.80 1.47
CA ALA A 145 13.88 -2.98 0.91
C ALA A 145 13.42 -2.06 -0.24
N SER A 146 12.32 -2.38 -0.92
CA SER A 146 11.68 -1.52 -1.93
C SER A 146 10.57 -0.64 -1.37
N GLY A 147 10.34 -0.68 -0.07
CA GLY A 147 9.35 0.13 0.63
C GLY A 147 9.84 1.55 0.94
N PRO A 148 8.99 2.36 1.57
CA PRO A 148 9.25 3.77 1.82
C PRO A 148 10.41 4.01 2.80
N THR A 149 10.75 3.03 3.64
CA THR A 149 11.82 3.06 4.65
C THR A 149 13.10 2.37 4.18
N ALA A 150 13.13 1.82 2.96
CA ALA A 150 14.22 0.98 2.46
C ALA A 150 14.54 -0.23 3.39
N GLY A 151 13.52 -0.73 4.10
CA GLY A 151 13.62 -1.86 5.03
C GLY A 151 14.03 -1.50 6.46
N HIS A 152 14.17 -0.22 6.79
CA HIS A 152 14.38 0.20 8.18
C HIS A 152 13.07 0.16 8.97
N LEU A 153 13.14 -0.30 10.22
CA LEU A 153 12.01 -0.36 11.16
C LEU A 153 11.68 1.01 11.75
N ASP A 154 11.49 2.00 10.88
CA ASP A 154 11.08 3.32 11.30
C ASP A 154 9.61 3.33 11.76
N ARG A 155 9.33 4.07 12.83
CA ARG A 155 7.96 4.25 13.33
C ARG A 155 7.20 5.20 12.41
N PRO A 156 5.93 4.94 12.05
CA PRO A 156 5.12 5.84 11.23
C PRO A 156 5.05 7.28 11.75
N SER A 157 4.97 7.48 13.07
CA SER A 157 5.04 8.81 13.70
C SER A 157 6.32 9.57 13.37
N GLU A 158 7.43 8.88 13.17
CA GLU A 158 8.72 9.47 12.81
C GLU A 158 8.84 9.74 11.32
N LEU A 159 8.24 8.90 10.48
CA LEU A 159 8.14 9.16 9.03
C LEU A 159 7.34 10.43 8.76
N ALA A 160 6.20 10.61 9.45
CA ALA A 160 5.39 11.81 9.37
C ALA A 160 6.17 13.05 9.83
N LEU A 161 6.89 12.95 10.95
CA LEU A 161 7.74 14.01 11.47
C LEU A 161 8.86 14.40 10.49
N ARG A 162 9.57 13.42 9.90
CA ARG A 162 10.61 13.66 8.89
C ARG A 162 10.04 14.30 7.63
N ALA A 163 8.86 13.87 7.19
CA ALA A 163 8.20 14.47 6.03
C ALA A 163 7.82 15.94 6.27
N GLU A 164 7.33 16.27 7.45
CA GLU A 164 6.99 17.64 7.84
C GLU A 164 8.25 18.51 7.96
N ILE A 165 9.30 18.02 8.60
CA ILE A 165 10.62 18.70 8.67
C ILE A 165 11.13 18.98 7.26
N ALA A 166 11.12 18.01 6.37
CA ALA A 166 11.60 18.18 4.99
C ALA A 166 10.82 19.24 4.22
N GLU A 167 9.51 19.35 4.42
CA GLU A 167 8.69 20.38 3.77
C GLU A 167 8.95 21.77 4.33
N LEU A 168 9.05 21.90 5.66
CA LEU A 168 9.41 23.16 6.32
C LEU A 168 10.82 23.62 5.95
N ASP A 169 11.79 22.72 5.84
CA ASP A 169 13.15 23.03 5.36
C ASP A 169 13.16 23.54 3.91
N LYS A 170 12.33 22.97 3.04
CA LYS A 170 12.16 23.48 1.66
C LYS A 170 11.57 24.89 1.65
N GLU A 171 10.56 25.14 2.49
CA GLU A 171 9.97 26.48 2.60
C GLU A 171 10.95 27.48 3.16
N LEU A 172 11.71 27.13 4.18
CA LEU A 172 12.75 27.98 4.78
C LEU A 172 13.85 28.30 3.76
N THR A 173 14.34 27.30 3.04
CA THR A 173 15.32 27.47 1.96
C THR A 173 14.79 28.40 0.85
N ARG A 174 13.51 28.29 0.49
CA ARG A 174 12.88 29.15 -0.50
C ARG A 174 12.78 30.59 -0.01
N ALA A 175 12.39 30.81 1.25
CA ALA A 175 12.34 32.14 1.84
C ALA A 175 13.74 32.77 1.88
N GLY A 176 14.76 32.02 2.33
CA GLY A 176 16.15 32.48 2.35
C GLY A 176 16.67 32.89 0.96
N ARG A 177 16.40 32.11 -0.09
CA ARG A 177 16.77 32.49 -1.47
C ARG A 177 16.08 33.76 -1.94
N GLN A 178 14.82 33.98 -1.57
CA GLN A 178 14.09 35.19 -1.93
C GLN A 178 14.63 36.40 -1.17
N LEU A 179 15.01 36.27 0.08
CA LEU A 179 15.68 37.31 0.87
C LEU A 179 17.02 37.68 0.22
N GLN A 180 17.84 36.69 -0.11
CA GLN A 180 19.12 36.91 -0.79
C GLN A 180 18.96 37.64 -2.13
N GLN A 181 17.97 37.25 -2.95
CA GLN A 181 17.68 37.91 -4.22
C GLN A 181 17.27 39.38 -4.04
N LEU A 182 16.53 39.71 -2.98
CA LEU A 182 16.19 41.09 -2.67
C LEU A 182 17.42 41.88 -2.23
N GLU A 183 18.29 41.31 -1.43
CA GLU A 183 19.56 41.93 -1.01
C GLU A 183 20.48 42.18 -2.22
N GLU A 184 20.66 41.18 -3.08
CA GLU A 184 21.45 41.31 -4.32
C GLU A 184 20.89 42.41 -5.27
N LYS A 185 19.55 42.50 -5.39
CA LYS A 185 18.86 43.50 -6.19
C LYS A 185 19.18 44.94 -5.72
N HIS A 186 19.31 45.12 -4.41
CA HIS A 186 19.61 46.43 -3.84
C HIS A 186 21.13 46.73 -3.78
N GLY A 187 22.02 45.74 -3.90
CA GLY A 187 23.46 45.85 -4.07
C GLY A 187 24.14 46.82 -3.07
N LYS A 188 24.86 47.86 -3.57
CA LYS A 188 25.53 48.86 -2.72
C LYS A 188 24.57 49.71 -1.86
N ARG A 189 23.25 49.70 -2.12
CA ARG A 189 22.24 50.38 -1.29
C ARG A 189 21.61 49.47 -0.24
N THR A 190 22.15 48.28 -0.03
CA THR A 190 21.62 47.33 0.96
C THR A 190 21.54 47.91 2.37
N ALA A 191 22.52 48.76 2.77
CA ALA A 191 22.50 49.44 4.06
C ALA A 191 21.32 50.42 4.19
N ASP A 192 21.05 51.21 3.16
CA ASP A 192 19.91 52.14 3.13
C ASP A 192 18.59 51.45 3.12
N PHE A 193 18.50 50.34 2.37
CA PHE A 193 17.36 49.47 2.32
C PHE A 193 17.07 48.85 3.69
N LEU A 194 18.07 48.31 4.36
CA LEU A 194 17.95 47.76 5.72
C LEU A 194 17.64 48.85 6.76
N ALA A 195 18.13 50.07 6.58
CA ALA A 195 17.78 51.21 7.43
C ALA A 195 16.30 51.60 7.31
N GLN A 196 15.73 51.58 6.08
CA GLN A 196 14.30 51.80 5.83
C GLN A 196 13.44 50.71 6.50
N VAL A 197 13.86 49.44 6.42
CA VAL A 197 13.20 48.32 7.11
C VAL A 197 13.20 48.52 8.63
N LYS A 198 14.35 48.88 9.21
CA LYS A 198 14.51 49.13 10.67
C LYS A 198 13.81 50.40 11.15
N GLY A 199 13.73 51.42 10.30
CA GLY A 199 13.11 52.71 10.61
C GLY A 199 11.59 52.76 10.49
N GLY A 200 10.96 51.65 10.10
CA GLY A 200 9.48 51.57 9.95
C GLY A 200 8.91 52.31 8.73
N THR A 201 9.75 52.80 7.83
CA THR A 201 9.36 53.49 6.58
C THR A 201 9.24 52.54 5.39
N ALA A 202 9.11 51.22 5.68
CA ALA A 202 9.02 50.18 4.69
C ALA A 202 7.79 50.30 3.76
N GLY A 203 6.69 50.94 4.21
CA GLY A 203 5.48 51.13 3.44
C GLY A 203 5.61 51.97 2.17
N GLU A 204 6.73 52.69 1.97
CA GLU A 204 7.04 53.40 0.75
C GLU A 204 7.84 52.56 -0.27
N ASN A 205 8.31 51.36 0.15
CA ASN A 205 9.12 50.48 -0.69
C ASN A 205 8.59 49.06 -0.64
N PRO A 206 7.95 48.54 -1.72
CA PRO A 206 7.38 47.19 -1.77
C PRO A 206 8.41 46.08 -1.55
N ASP A 207 9.68 46.27 -1.91
CA ASP A 207 10.74 45.29 -1.68
C ASP A 207 11.13 45.24 -0.20
N ALA A 208 11.05 46.36 0.53
CA ALA A 208 11.30 46.41 1.97
C ALA A 208 10.20 45.72 2.76
N GLU A 209 8.92 45.96 2.42
CA GLU A 209 7.79 45.23 3.02
C GLU A 209 7.89 43.72 2.77
N ARG A 210 8.22 43.33 1.54
CA ARG A 210 8.42 41.95 1.18
C ARG A 210 9.59 41.28 1.94
N TRP A 211 10.68 42.04 2.14
CA TRP A 211 11.84 41.56 2.90
C TRP A 211 11.46 41.32 4.38
N VAL A 212 10.74 42.23 5.01
CA VAL A 212 10.23 42.07 6.38
C VAL A 212 9.33 40.83 6.49
N SER A 213 8.34 40.73 5.61
CA SER A 213 7.40 39.60 5.62
C SER A 213 8.10 38.24 5.39
N LEU A 214 9.09 38.19 4.51
CA LEU A 214 9.90 36.97 4.29
C LEU A 214 10.79 36.66 5.50
N GLY A 215 11.33 37.67 6.17
CA GLY A 215 12.13 37.53 7.39
C GLY A 215 11.30 36.97 8.53
N GLU A 216 10.10 37.51 8.76
CA GLU A 216 9.16 37.01 9.76
C GLU A 216 8.74 35.57 9.47
N LYS A 217 8.45 35.25 8.20
CA LYS A 217 8.14 33.90 7.75
C LYS A 217 9.33 32.95 8.02
N ALA A 218 10.54 33.33 7.68
CA ALA A 218 11.73 32.52 7.89
C ALA A 218 11.98 32.27 9.40
N GLN A 219 11.78 33.28 10.22
CA GLN A 219 11.89 33.14 11.67
C GLN A 219 10.85 32.15 12.21
N ALA A 220 9.58 32.33 11.86
CA ALA A 220 8.50 31.43 12.29
C ALA A 220 8.73 29.98 11.86
N LEU A 221 9.26 29.75 10.66
CA LEU A 221 9.65 28.42 10.18
C LEU A 221 10.81 27.85 11.00
N GLY A 222 11.82 28.65 11.32
CA GLY A 222 12.95 28.24 12.15
C GLY A 222 12.52 27.86 13.57
N ASP A 223 11.63 28.65 14.17
CA ASP A 223 11.08 28.40 15.50
C ASP A 223 10.26 27.09 15.57
N LYS A 224 9.57 26.72 14.48
CA LYS A 224 8.92 25.42 14.34
C LYS A 224 9.91 24.28 14.16
N LEU A 225 10.89 24.44 13.29
CA LEU A 225 11.86 23.40 12.92
C LEU A 225 12.77 22.98 14.08
N GLY A 226 13.18 23.92 14.93
CA GLY A 226 14.10 23.64 16.02
C GLY A 226 13.64 22.51 16.96
N PRO A 227 12.44 22.60 17.55
CA PRO A 227 11.87 21.53 18.38
C PRO A 227 11.68 20.21 17.62
N MET A 228 11.22 20.26 16.35
CA MET A 228 10.97 19.08 15.55
C MET A 228 12.26 18.32 15.22
N LYS A 229 13.35 19.02 14.88
CA LYS A 229 14.68 18.40 14.66
C LYS A 229 15.24 17.78 15.94
N LYS A 230 14.93 18.34 17.12
CA LYS A 230 15.30 17.70 18.40
C LYS A 230 14.52 16.40 18.62
N LEU A 231 13.23 16.37 18.29
CA LEU A 231 12.43 15.15 18.35
C LEU A 231 12.93 14.10 17.35
N GLU A 232 13.26 14.51 16.12
CA GLU A 232 13.84 13.61 15.11
C GLU A 232 15.18 13.02 15.59
N ALA A 233 16.04 13.83 16.21
CA ALA A 233 17.32 13.37 16.75
C ALA A 233 17.17 12.39 17.94
N ALA A 234 16.02 12.40 18.62
CA ALA A 234 15.68 11.47 19.69
C ALA A 234 14.92 10.24 19.17
N ALA A 235 14.58 10.20 17.90
CA ALA A 235 13.87 9.10 17.27
C ALA A 235 14.69 7.80 17.30
N HIS A 236 14.01 6.68 17.50
CA HIS A 236 14.63 5.35 17.52
C HIS A 236 13.82 4.37 16.68
N ALA A 237 14.49 3.40 16.07
CA ALA A 237 13.83 2.32 15.37
C ALA A 237 12.93 1.51 16.32
N ALA A 238 11.81 1.01 15.79
CA ALA A 238 10.90 0.18 16.56
C ALA A 238 11.59 -1.14 16.97
N LYS A 239 11.64 -1.43 18.27
CA LYS A 239 12.25 -2.64 18.82
C LYS A 239 11.27 -3.55 19.54
N LYS A 240 10.16 -2.99 20.02
CA LYS A 240 9.13 -3.75 20.74
C LYS A 240 7.84 -3.71 19.96
N LEU A 241 7.49 -4.83 19.31
CA LEU A 241 6.38 -4.95 18.39
C LEU A 241 5.23 -5.74 19.02
N ALA A 242 3.99 -5.32 18.75
CA ALA A 242 2.80 -6.11 19.07
C ALA A 242 2.03 -6.47 17.79
N PHE A 243 1.66 -7.73 17.63
CA PHE A 243 0.82 -8.21 16.54
C PHE A 243 -0.55 -8.61 17.09
N ILE A 244 -1.61 -7.98 16.61
CA ILE A 244 -2.97 -8.24 17.06
C ILE A 244 -3.67 -9.11 16.01
N GLN A 245 -3.99 -10.35 16.38
CA GLN A 245 -4.62 -11.33 15.48
C GLN A 245 -6.12 -11.15 15.35
N CYS A 246 -6.68 -11.64 14.25
CA CYS A 246 -8.12 -11.71 13.97
C CYS A 246 -8.83 -10.34 13.92
N VAL A 247 -8.15 -9.28 13.49
CA VAL A 247 -8.77 -7.95 13.35
C VAL A 247 -9.78 -7.97 12.22
N GLY A 248 -11.07 -7.88 12.55
CA GLY A 248 -12.17 -7.97 11.59
C GLY A 248 -12.51 -9.37 11.11
N SER A 249 -11.81 -10.45 11.59
CA SER A 249 -12.16 -11.84 11.31
C SER A 249 -12.50 -12.61 12.60
N ARG A 250 -13.27 -13.71 12.48
CA ARG A 250 -13.79 -14.50 13.62
C ARG A 250 -14.57 -13.62 14.60
N ASP A 251 -15.22 -12.58 14.08
CA ASP A 251 -16.03 -11.59 14.83
C ASP A 251 -17.42 -11.50 14.20
N PHE A 252 -18.47 -11.70 15.03
CA PHE A 252 -19.86 -11.63 14.57
C PHE A 252 -20.31 -10.24 14.12
N ARG A 253 -19.58 -9.19 14.51
CA ARG A 253 -19.84 -7.81 14.08
C ARG A 253 -19.38 -7.55 12.64
N PHE A 254 -18.39 -8.31 12.16
CA PHE A 254 -17.72 -8.12 10.86
C PHE A 254 -17.71 -9.41 10.04
N ASN A 255 -16.62 -10.18 10.09
CA ASN A 255 -16.48 -11.41 9.34
C ASN A 255 -16.40 -12.63 10.28
N ARG A 256 -17.35 -13.56 10.15
CA ARG A 256 -17.43 -14.77 11.00
C ARG A 256 -16.36 -15.80 10.68
N PHE A 257 -15.82 -15.76 9.47
CA PHE A 257 -14.78 -16.69 9.02
C PHE A 257 -13.39 -16.34 9.51
N CYS A 258 -12.47 -17.30 9.42
CA CYS A 258 -11.04 -17.11 9.65
C CYS A 258 -10.36 -16.73 8.34
N SER A 259 -9.44 -15.77 8.39
CA SER A 259 -8.63 -15.37 7.22
C SER A 259 -7.48 -16.33 6.89
N SER A 260 -7.43 -17.49 7.57
CA SER A 260 -6.52 -18.61 7.33
C SER A 260 -5.03 -18.31 7.49
N TYR A 261 -4.45 -17.38 6.72
CA TYR A 261 -3.00 -17.13 6.64
C TYR A 261 -2.46 -16.13 7.66
N CYS A 262 -3.30 -15.29 8.29
CA CYS A 262 -2.84 -14.14 9.09
C CYS A 262 -1.94 -14.51 10.28
N CYS A 263 -2.15 -15.68 10.92
CA CYS A 263 -1.28 -16.14 11.99
C CYS A 263 0.16 -16.38 11.51
N MET A 264 0.31 -17.09 10.40
CA MET A 264 1.63 -17.40 9.84
C MET A 264 2.29 -16.18 9.20
N HIS A 265 1.48 -15.27 8.63
CA HIS A 265 1.96 -13.97 8.14
C HIS A 265 2.60 -13.16 9.28
N SER A 266 1.91 -13.02 10.42
CA SER A 266 2.47 -12.29 11.57
C SER A 266 3.73 -12.97 12.14
N VAL A 267 3.79 -14.29 12.20
CA VAL A 267 5.02 -15.00 12.61
C VAL A 267 6.17 -14.70 11.64
N LYS A 268 5.91 -14.74 10.32
CA LYS A 268 6.91 -14.41 9.30
C LYS A 268 7.40 -12.97 9.46
N GLU A 269 6.49 -12.00 9.59
CA GLU A 269 6.85 -10.59 9.73
C GLU A 269 7.67 -10.33 10.99
N ALA A 270 7.29 -10.93 12.12
CA ALA A 270 8.03 -10.82 13.37
C ALA A 270 9.45 -11.43 13.25
N MET A 271 9.61 -12.56 12.54
CA MET A 271 10.91 -13.15 12.27
C MET A 271 11.77 -12.26 11.38
N ILE A 272 11.21 -11.70 10.30
CA ILE A 272 11.94 -10.77 9.40
C ILE A 272 12.35 -9.51 10.16
N ALA A 273 11.48 -8.95 11.00
CA ALA A 273 11.82 -7.79 11.82
C ALA A 273 13.01 -8.08 12.75
N HIS A 274 13.05 -9.27 13.36
CA HIS A 274 14.20 -9.72 14.17
C HIS A 274 15.46 -9.96 13.32
N GLU A 275 15.34 -10.44 12.08
CA GLU A 275 16.47 -10.57 11.14
C GLU A 275 17.06 -9.21 10.74
N HIS A 276 16.23 -8.16 10.66
CA HIS A 276 16.70 -6.79 10.40
C HIS A 276 17.43 -6.19 11.61
N ASP A 277 16.96 -6.45 12.83
CA ASP A 277 17.62 -6.05 14.08
C ASP A 277 17.37 -7.10 15.17
N ASN A 278 18.42 -7.80 15.59
CA ASN A 278 18.35 -8.85 16.63
C ASN A 278 17.85 -8.33 18.00
N ALA A 279 17.82 -7.01 18.22
CA ALA A 279 17.25 -6.40 19.42
C ALA A 279 15.72 -6.31 19.38
N VAL A 280 15.08 -6.57 18.24
CA VAL A 280 13.63 -6.57 18.11
C VAL A 280 13.03 -7.75 18.88
N THR A 281 11.98 -7.43 19.64
CA THR A 281 11.12 -8.39 20.33
C THR A 281 9.68 -8.23 19.85
N SER A 282 8.97 -9.34 19.72
CA SER A 282 7.60 -9.33 19.20
C SER A 282 6.65 -10.10 20.11
N SER A 283 5.49 -9.51 20.41
CA SER A 283 4.38 -10.14 21.13
C SER A 283 3.20 -10.36 20.17
N ILE A 284 2.82 -11.61 19.96
CA ILE A 284 1.68 -11.98 19.11
C ILE A 284 0.47 -12.32 20.00
N PHE A 285 -0.53 -11.41 20.00
CA PHE A 285 -1.76 -11.57 20.77
C PHE A 285 -2.79 -12.34 19.93
N CYS A 286 -3.25 -13.48 20.43
CA CYS A 286 -4.17 -14.36 19.70
C CYS A 286 -5.12 -15.10 20.64
N MET A 287 -6.32 -15.41 20.14
CA MET A 287 -7.23 -16.36 20.82
C MET A 287 -6.67 -17.78 20.76
N ASP A 288 -6.18 -18.15 19.59
CA ASP A 288 -5.40 -19.35 19.26
C ASP A 288 -4.51 -19.04 18.06
N LEU A 289 -3.36 -19.67 17.97
CA LEU A 289 -2.49 -19.53 16.79
C LEU A 289 -2.69 -20.74 15.87
N ARG A 290 -3.12 -20.47 14.65
CA ARG A 290 -3.42 -21.49 13.64
C ARG A 290 -2.26 -21.65 12.67
N ALA A 291 -1.42 -22.64 12.94
CA ALA A 291 -0.32 -23.05 12.07
C ALA A 291 -0.76 -24.24 11.21
N VAL A 292 -1.75 -23.99 10.34
CA VAL A 292 -2.34 -25.01 9.47
C VAL A 292 -1.53 -25.12 8.19
N GLY A 293 -1.00 -26.29 7.90
CA GLY A 293 -0.19 -26.56 6.72
C GLY A 293 1.12 -27.28 7.07
N ARG A 294 1.78 -27.82 6.04
CA ARG A 294 3.01 -28.58 6.21
C ARG A 294 4.16 -27.68 6.64
N GLY A 295 4.78 -27.99 7.77
CA GLY A 295 5.95 -27.28 8.29
C GLY A 295 5.62 -25.97 9.04
N PHE A 296 4.35 -25.57 9.18
CA PHE A 296 3.99 -24.32 9.84
C PHE A 296 4.10 -24.37 11.35
N GLU A 297 3.87 -25.54 11.96
CA GLU A 297 4.10 -25.69 13.42
C GLU A 297 5.59 -25.57 13.76
N GLU A 298 6.47 -26.18 12.98
CA GLU A 298 7.92 -26.05 13.15
C GLU A 298 8.37 -24.60 12.90
N TYR A 299 7.76 -23.91 11.94
CA TYR A 299 8.04 -22.50 11.66
C TYR A 299 7.67 -21.61 12.85
N LYS A 300 6.49 -21.80 13.43
CA LYS A 300 6.03 -21.13 14.65
C LYS A 300 6.97 -21.39 15.84
N LEU A 301 7.35 -22.66 16.07
CA LEU A 301 8.26 -23.03 17.15
C LEU A 301 9.63 -22.37 16.96
N ARG A 302 10.15 -22.35 15.74
CA ARG A 302 11.41 -21.65 15.42
C ARG A 302 11.31 -20.15 15.71
N GLY A 303 10.22 -19.48 15.36
CA GLY A 303 9.98 -18.08 15.68
C GLY A 303 10.07 -17.81 17.19
N GLY A 304 9.43 -18.62 18.01
CA GLY A 304 9.49 -18.50 19.46
C GLY A 304 10.88 -18.75 20.07
N HIS A 305 11.65 -19.69 19.50
CA HIS A 305 12.97 -20.07 20.04
C HIS A 305 14.12 -19.19 19.56
N HIS A 306 14.06 -18.66 18.33
CA HIS A 306 15.21 -18.03 17.68
C HIS A 306 14.98 -16.56 17.28
N SER A 307 13.76 -16.04 17.41
CA SER A 307 13.42 -14.69 16.92
C SER A 307 12.72 -13.82 17.97
N ASN A 308 12.90 -14.11 19.27
CA ASN A 308 12.33 -13.36 20.38
C ASN A 308 10.81 -13.09 20.24
N ILE A 309 10.06 -14.08 19.74
CA ILE A 309 8.60 -13.98 19.59
C ILE A 309 7.92 -14.60 20.81
N GLN A 310 7.10 -13.80 21.49
CA GLN A 310 6.23 -14.27 22.58
C GLN A 310 4.80 -14.44 22.05
N TYR A 311 4.21 -15.62 22.23
CA TYR A 311 2.82 -15.89 21.90
C TYR A 311 1.95 -15.68 23.14
N ILE A 312 1.10 -14.65 23.11
CA ILE A 312 0.23 -14.28 24.22
C ILE A 312 -1.20 -14.72 23.90
N ARG A 313 -1.68 -15.72 24.64
CA ARG A 313 -3.08 -16.12 24.53
C ARG A 313 -3.95 -15.17 25.30
N GLY A 314 -4.69 -14.32 24.59
CA GLY A 314 -5.55 -13.29 25.14
C GLY A 314 -6.30 -12.56 24.06
N ARG A 315 -7.27 -11.75 24.47
CA ARG A 315 -7.98 -10.84 23.58
C ARG A 315 -7.61 -9.39 23.93
N VAL A 316 -7.15 -8.66 22.94
CA VAL A 316 -6.92 -7.23 23.08
C VAL A 316 -8.27 -6.53 23.14
N ALA A 317 -8.46 -5.70 24.16
CA ALA A 317 -9.67 -4.93 24.40
C ALA A 317 -9.61 -3.57 23.70
N GLU A 318 -8.49 -2.85 23.92
CA GLU A 318 -8.26 -1.55 23.32
C GLU A 318 -6.78 -1.23 23.18
N ILE A 319 -6.46 -0.24 22.37
CA ILE A 319 -5.14 0.35 22.23
C ILE A 319 -5.25 1.84 22.52
N THR A 320 -4.51 2.30 23.53
CA THR A 320 -4.38 3.70 23.91
C THR A 320 -2.99 4.22 23.55
N GLU A 321 -2.74 5.51 23.74
CA GLU A 321 -1.45 6.13 23.46
C GLU A 321 -0.88 6.76 24.74
N ASP A 322 0.39 6.56 25.02
CA ASP A 322 1.09 7.20 26.13
C ASP A 322 1.62 8.62 25.74
N GLN A 323 2.22 9.32 26.71
CA GLN A 323 2.78 10.67 26.47
C GLN A 323 3.97 10.67 25.50
N ALA A 324 4.65 9.53 25.33
CA ALA A 324 5.76 9.35 24.39
C ALA A 324 5.29 8.88 23.00
N ARG A 325 3.96 8.89 22.74
CA ARG A 325 3.32 8.43 21.51
C ARG A 325 3.53 6.94 21.23
N ASN A 326 3.73 6.16 22.28
CA ASN A 326 3.76 4.71 22.15
C ASN A 326 2.35 4.14 22.28
N PRO A 327 1.94 3.21 21.43
CA PRO A 327 0.70 2.48 21.60
C PRO A 327 0.77 1.57 22.82
N VAL A 328 -0.23 1.64 23.68
CA VAL A 328 -0.38 0.82 24.89
C VAL A 328 -1.50 -0.19 24.65
N VAL A 329 -1.15 -1.47 24.62
CA VAL A 329 -2.09 -2.57 24.36
C VAL A 329 -2.69 -3.05 25.66
N TRP A 330 -4.03 -2.95 25.79
CA TRP A 330 -4.81 -3.46 26.92
C TRP A 330 -5.42 -4.81 26.54
N TYR A 331 -5.16 -5.84 27.35
CA TYR A 331 -5.63 -7.18 27.06
C TYR A 331 -5.95 -7.99 28.31
N GLU A 332 -6.86 -8.93 28.17
CA GLU A 332 -7.11 -9.95 29.18
C GLU A 332 -6.22 -11.18 28.89
N SER A 333 -5.31 -11.47 29.80
CA SER A 333 -4.50 -12.68 29.74
C SER A 333 -5.32 -13.91 30.21
N THR A 334 -5.54 -14.87 29.32
CA THR A 334 -6.25 -16.10 29.66
C THR A 334 -5.48 -16.98 30.64
N THR A 335 -4.16 -16.78 30.78
CA THR A 335 -3.30 -17.53 31.71
C THR A 335 -3.40 -16.95 33.12
N SER A 336 -3.26 -15.62 33.27
CA SER A 336 -3.34 -14.97 34.59
C SER A 336 -4.77 -14.61 34.99
N ARG A 337 -5.72 -14.61 34.06
CA ARG A 337 -7.12 -14.15 34.25
C ARG A 337 -7.21 -12.70 34.77
N GLN A 338 -6.27 -11.87 34.34
CA GLN A 338 -6.19 -10.46 34.72
C GLN A 338 -6.07 -9.59 33.50
N VAL A 339 -6.64 -8.38 33.60
CA VAL A 339 -6.40 -7.31 32.62
C VAL A 339 -4.98 -6.81 32.81
N GLN A 340 -4.24 -6.76 31.72
CA GLN A 340 -2.85 -6.28 31.66
C GLN A 340 -2.75 -5.19 30.58
N HIS A 341 -1.75 -4.35 30.70
CA HIS A 341 -1.43 -3.38 29.67
C HIS A 341 0.09 -3.25 29.53
N GLU A 342 0.53 -2.99 28.32
CA GLU A 342 1.95 -2.91 27.98
C GLU A 342 2.20 -1.93 26.84
N PRO A 343 3.20 -1.03 26.94
CA PRO A 343 3.57 -0.14 25.84
C PRO A 343 4.45 -0.86 24.81
N PHE A 344 4.24 -0.50 23.54
CA PHE A 344 4.99 -0.99 22.38
C PHE A 344 5.46 0.18 21.51
N ASP A 345 6.52 -0.01 20.75
CA ASP A 345 6.97 0.99 19.77
C ASP A 345 6.05 1.03 18.54
N LEU A 346 5.50 -0.14 18.18
CA LEU A 346 4.64 -0.31 17.02
C LEU A 346 3.63 -1.44 17.26
N VAL A 347 2.39 -1.23 16.86
CA VAL A 347 1.33 -2.25 16.84
C VAL A 347 0.94 -2.58 15.41
N VAL A 348 0.91 -3.86 15.09
CA VAL A 348 0.57 -4.41 13.78
C VAL A 348 -0.76 -5.15 13.87
N LEU A 349 -1.74 -4.69 13.11
CA LEU A 349 -3.07 -5.28 13.04
C LEU A 349 -3.13 -6.32 11.93
N ALA A 350 -3.25 -7.60 12.29
CA ALA A 350 -3.45 -8.70 11.36
C ALA A 350 -4.91 -8.75 10.91
N THR A 351 -5.22 -7.95 9.91
CA THR A 351 -6.56 -7.68 9.41
C THR A 351 -7.13 -8.83 8.60
N ALA A 352 -8.46 -8.91 8.53
CA ALA A 352 -9.17 -9.93 7.77
C ALA A 352 -8.92 -9.80 6.25
N CYS A 353 -8.94 -10.95 5.58
CA CYS A 353 -9.05 -11.07 4.13
C CYS A 353 -10.54 -10.95 3.76
N VAL A 354 -10.89 -9.94 2.97
CA VAL A 354 -12.28 -9.72 2.51
C VAL A 354 -12.37 -9.80 0.98
N PRO A 355 -13.55 -10.01 0.41
CA PRO A 355 -13.71 -10.06 -1.05
C PRO A 355 -13.14 -8.82 -1.75
N SER A 356 -12.55 -9.02 -2.95
CA SER A 356 -11.97 -7.92 -3.72
C SER A 356 -13.00 -6.89 -4.15
N VAL A 357 -12.58 -5.62 -4.25
CA VAL A 357 -13.43 -4.53 -4.75
C VAL A 357 -13.96 -4.88 -6.15
N GLY A 358 -15.28 -4.75 -6.33
CA GLY A 358 -15.94 -5.03 -7.61
C GLY A 358 -16.26 -6.50 -7.88
N ILE A 359 -15.99 -7.42 -6.94
CA ILE A 359 -16.30 -8.85 -7.11
C ILE A 359 -17.79 -9.10 -7.41
N ALA A 360 -18.70 -8.36 -6.76
CA ALA A 360 -20.14 -8.47 -7.00
C ALA A 360 -20.50 -8.09 -8.44
N LYS A 361 -19.90 -7.01 -8.98
CA LYS A 361 -20.10 -6.62 -10.37
C LYS A 361 -19.49 -7.62 -11.34
N LEU A 362 -18.34 -8.18 -10.98
CA LEU A 362 -17.70 -9.24 -11.78
C LEU A 362 -18.57 -10.50 -11.80
N ALA A 363 -19.13 -10.90 -10.67
CA ALA A 363 -20.06 -12.04 -10.57
C ALA A 363 -21.29 -11.84 -11.47
N GLU A 364 -21.90 -10.65 -11.42
CA GLU A 364 -23.03 -10.29 -12.31
C GLU A 364 -22.65 -10.39 -13.79
N VAL A 365 -21.52 -9.80 -14.20
CA VAL A 365 -21.05 -9.82 -15.60
C VAL A 365 -20.73 -11.23 -16.08
N MET A 366 -20.22 -12.09 -15.20
CA MET A 366 -19.87 -13.47 -15.48
C MET A 366 -21.09 -14.41 -15.39
N GLY A 367 -22.16 -14.00 -14.72
CA GLY A 367 -23.34 -14.84 -14.46
C GLY A 367 -23.01 -15.98 -13.49
N VAL A 368 -22.25 -15.72 -12.44
CA VAL A 368 -21.86 -16.65 -11.39
C VAL A 368 -22.33 -16.16 -10.03
N GLU A 369 -22.50 -17.06 -9.08
CA GLU A 369 -22.97 -16.73 -7.73
C GLU A 369 -21.82 -16.46 -6.75
N LEU A 370 -22.13 -15.69 -5.71
CA LEU A 370 -21.28 -15.49 -4.54
C LEU A 370 -21.83 -16.27 -3.34
N ASN A 371 -20.92 -16.66 -2.44
CA ASN A 371 -21.31 -17.28 -1.18
C ASN A 371 -21.77 -16.22 -0.14
N GLU A 372 -22.21 -16.65 1.03
CA GLU A 372 -22.68 -15.80 2.12
C GLU A 372 -21.63 -14.79 2.63
N HIS A 373 -20.35 -15.00 2.30
CA HIS A 373 -19.23 -14.12 2.67
C HIS A 373 -18.80 -13.17 1.56
N GLY A 374 -19.46 -13.27 0.37
CA GLY A 374 -19.17 -12.42 -0.78
C GLY A 374 -18.03 -12.88 -1.67
N PHE A 375 -17.45 -14.07 -1.46
CA PHE A 375 -16.51 -14.72 -2.37
C PHE A 375 -17.26 -15.53 -3.43
N PHE A 376 -16.59 -15.92 -4.54
CA PHE A 376 -17.22 -16.78 -5.55
C PHE A 376 -17.61 -18.12 -4.93
N TRP A 377 -18.86 -18.51 -5.18
CA TRP A 377 -19.37 -19.78 -4.71
C TRP A 377 -18.85 -20.94 -5.56
N THR A 378 -18.51 -22.05 -4.92
CA THR A 378 -18.15 -23.32 -5.54
C THR A 378 -18.73 -24.47 -4.72
N ASP A 379 -19.00 -25.59 -5.38
CA ASP A 379 -19.38 -26.82 -4.68
C ASP A 379 -18.14 -27.39 -3.96
N PRO A 380 -18.24 -27.77 -2.69
CA PRO A 380 -17.13 -28.39 -1.95
C PRO A 380 -16.53 -29.66 -2.59
N LEU A 381 -17.31 -30.38 -3.40
CA LEU A 381 -16.85 -31.58 -4.10
C LEU A 381 -16.14 -31.27 -5.43
N ILE A 382 -16.42 -30.11 -6.01
CA ILE A 382 -15.76 -29.61 -7.23
C ILE A 382 -15.29 -28.14 -7.01
N PRO A 383 -14.30 -27.93 -6.12
CA PRO A 383 -14.03 -26.63 -5.49
C PRO A 383 -13.47 -25.56 -6.43
N LEU A 384 -13.34 -25.81 -7.71
CA LEU A 384 -12.85 -24.84 -8.69
C LEU A 384 -13.92 -24.39 -9.69
N ASP A 385 -14.99 -25.15 -9.81
CA ASP A 385 -16.06 -24.89 -10.76
C ASP A 385 -17.06 -23.91 -10.13
N THR A 386 -17.36 -22.81 -10.83
CA THR A 386 -18.40 -21.87 -10.42
C THR A 386 -19.79 -22.40 -10.82
N THR A 387 -20.84 -21.67 -10.45
CA THR A 387 -22.22 -22.02 -10.87
C THR A 387 -22.44 -21.98 -12.38
N ARG A 388 -21.54 -21.41 -13.16
CA ARG A 388 -21.61 -21.39 -14.63
C ARG A 388 -20.51 -22.24 -15.23
N PRO A 389 -20.87 -23.30 -15.99
CA PRO A 389 -19.91 -24.18 -16.64
C PRO A 389 -18.89 -23.43 -17.50
N GLY A 390 -17.62 -23.85 -17.45
CA GLY A 390 -16.53 -23.24 -18.20
C GLY A 390 -15.95 -22.00 -17.55
N ILE A 391 -16.47 -21.56 -16.39
CA ILE A 391 -15.92 -20.49 -15.57
C ILE A 391 -15.41 -21.11 -14.27
N PHE A 392 -14.12 -20.96 -14.02
CA PHE A 392 -13.41 -21.48 -12.87
C PHE A 392 -12.97 -20.35 -11.95
N VAL A 393 -12.69 -20.67 -10.69
CA VAL A 393 -12.14 -19.72 -9.71
C VAL A 393 -10.94 -20.34 -9.01
N CYS A 394 -9.97 -19.51 -8.61
CA CYS A 394 -8.84 -19.95 -7.80
C CYS A 394 -8.30 -18.83 -6.91
N GLY A 395 -7.56 -19.24 -5.87
CA GLY A 395 -6.95 -18.34 -4.92
C GLY A 395 -7.95 -17.59 -4.06
N CYS A 396 -7.55 -16.48 -3.47
CA CYS A 396 -8.36 -15.71 -2.53
C CYS A 396 -9.67 -15.14 -3.12
N ALA A 397 -9.91 -15.28 -4.40
CA ALA A 397 -11.20 -14.99 -5.01
C ALA A 397 -12.30 -15.97 -4.58
N GLN A 398 -11.94 -17.21 -4.23
CA GLN A 398 -12.85 -18.24 -3.69
C GLN A 398 -13.04 -18.11 -2.18
N GLY A 399 -12.02 -17.68 -1.47
CA GLY A 399 -11.99 -17.53 -0.02
C GLY A 399 -10.58 -17.33 0.51
N PRO A 400 -10.44 -16.98 1.78
CA PRO A 400 -9.12 -16.78 2.38
C PRO A 400 -8.25 -18.04 2.33
N MET A 401 -7.06 -17.95 1.76
CA MET A 401 -6.10 -19.05 1.67
C MET A 401 -4.66 -18.54 1.60
N ASP A 402 -3.69 -19.42 1.81
CA ASP A 402 -2.29 -19.10 1.71
C ASP A 402 -1.74 -19.21 0.27
N ILE A 403 -0.45 -18.91 0.09
CA ILE A 403 0.21 -18.99 -1.23
C ILE A 403 0.29 -20.41 -1.76
N PRO A 404 0.71 -21.44 -1.00
CA PRO A 404 0.70 -22.84 -1.42
C PRO A 404 -0.68 -23.32 -1.92
N GLU A 405 -1.74 -23.02 -1.17
CA GLU A 405 -3.12 -23.35 -1.55
C GLU A 405 -3.53 -22.63 -2.83
N SER A 406 -3.23 -21.33 -2.94
CA SER A 406 -3.54 -20.54 -4.15
C SER A 406 -2.81 -21.06 -5.39
N VAL A 407 -1.55 -21.50 -5.27
CA VAL A 407 -0.77 -22.10 -6.37
C VAL A 407 -1.36 -23.46 -6.78
N ALA A 408 -1.74 -24.29 -5.81
CA ALA A 408 -2.38 -25.58 -6.08
C ALA A 408 -3.71 -25.39 -6.81
N GLN A 409 -4.54 -24.45 -6.36
CA GLN A 409 -5.81 -24.14 -7.02
C GLN A 409 -5.61 -23.56 -8.43
N ALA A 410 -4.64 -22.65 -8.62
CA ALA A 410 -4.35 -22.07 -9.93
C ALA A 410 -3.94 -23.16 -10.94
N SER A 411 -3.07 -24.09 -10.53
CA SER A 411 -2.65 -25.22 -11.36
C SER A 411 -3.83 -26.13 -11.70
N SER A 412 -4.70 -26.40 -10.73
CA SER A 412 -5.88 -27.24 -10.92
C SER A 412 -6.94 -26.57 -11.80
N ALA A 413 -7.17 -25.26 -11.63
CA ALA A 413 -8.08 -24.48 -12.47
C ALA A 413 -7.59 -24.42 -13.94
N ALA A 414 -6.27 -24.29 -14.14
CA ALA A 414 -5.67 -24.36 -15.47
C ALA A 414 -5.87 -25.75 -16.13
N ALA A 415 -5.72 -26.84 -15.37
CA ALA A 415 -5.97 -28.18 -15.86
C ALA A 415 -7.46 -28.38 -16.24
N ARG A 416 -8.40 -27.92 -15.41
CA ARG A 416 -9.84 -27.95 -15.69
C ARG A 416 -10.20 -27.16 -16.96
N ALA A 417 -9.62 -25.95 -17.12
CA ALA A 417 -9.82 -25.16 -18.33
C ALA A 417 -9.27 -25.88 -19.58
N ALA A 418 -8.10 -26.52 -19.47
CA ALA A 418 -7.47 -27.25 -20.55
C ALA A 418 -8.30 -28.46 -21.01
N GLU A 419 -8.98 -29.16 -20.10
CA GLU A 419 -9.92 -30.27 -20.44
C GLU A 419 -11.01 -29.83 -21.39
N LEU A 420 -11.54 -28.61 -21.23
CA LEU A 420 -12.60 -28.07 -22.10
C LEU A 420 -12.09 -27.64 -23.48
N VAL A 421 -10.85 -27.20 -23.58
CA VAL A 421 -10.25 -26.67 -24.82
C VAL A 421 -9.57 -27.78 -25.66
N ALA A 422 -8.99 -28.79 -25.01
CA ALA A 422 -8.23 -29.86 -25.68
C ALA A 422 -9.04 -30.77 -26.63
N PRO A 423 -10.30 -31.18 -26.35
CA PRO A 423 -11.06 -32.07 -27.23
C PRO A 423 -11.37 -31.49 -28.61
N ALA A 424 -11.56 -30.18 -28.71
CA ALA A 424 -11.86 -29.52 -29.99
C ALA A 424 -10.72 -29.65 -31.00
N LYS A 425 -9.46 -29.65 -30.53
CA LYS A 425 -8.28 -29.84 -31.39
C LYS A 425 -8.10 -31.28 -31.88
N LYS A 426 -8.51 -32.30 -31.08
CA LYS A 426 -8.47 -33.71 -31.50
C LYS A 426 -9.54 -34.05 -32.56
N ALA A 427 -10.72 -33.46 -32.47
CA ALA A 427 -11.74 -33.64 -33.46
C ALA A 427 -11.39 -33.04 -34.83
N ALA A 428 -10.77 -31.88 -34.87
CA ALA A 428 -10.30 -31.26 -36.11
C ALA A 428 -9.13 -32.01 -36.77
N ALA A 429 -8.28 -32.67 -36.00
CA ALA A 429 -7.18 -33.49 -36.52
C ALA A 429 -7.65 -34.86 -37.06
N ALA A 430 -8.77 -35.38 -36.55
CA ALA A 430 -9.33 -36.68 -37.00
C ALA A 430 -10.22 -36.58 -38.26
N THR A 431 -10.66 -35.37 -38.62
CA THR A 431 -11.49 -35.15 -39.85
C THR A 431 -10.68 -34.65 -41.04
N GLY A 432 -9.35 -34.49 -40.90
CA GLY A 432 -8.40 -33.98 -41.90
C GLY A 432 -7.48 -35.06 -42.50
N SER A 433 -7.86 -36.34 -42.48
CA SER A 433 -7.12 -37.43 -43.15
C SER A 433 -7.98 -38.09 -44.26
#